data_73dce2c59c73c6bf83d8322cc97f21a0
#
_entry.id   73dce2c59c73c6bf83d8322cc97f21a0
#
_cell.length_a   1.000
_cell.length_b   1.000
_cell.length_c   1.000
_cell.angle_alpha   90.00
_cell.angle_beta   90.00
_cell.angle_gamma   90.00
#
_symmetry.space_group_name_H-M   'P 1'
#
loop_
_entity.id
_entity.type
_entity.pdbx_description
1 polymer ?
#
loop_
_entity_poly.entity_id
_entity_poly.type
_entity_poly.pdbx_seq_one_letter_code
_entity_poly.pdbx_strand_id
1 'polypeptide(L)'
;FIEEITSLNNDIPDEEISNGLYETASLLKQVQTLESKFPNSKDKLKKLYEYYLPILINILNQYRNLQYAKTDPSYEDTKNKLIRTIHLINDAMAKIISSMTDEDFINLSADISTLEAVLKKDGLTSDGSMRSSGQGR
;
A
#
# COMPACT_ATOMS: atom_id res chain seq x y z
N PHE A 1 7.27 -12.17 -6.32
CA PHE A 1 7.14 -11.91 -4.86
C PHE A 1 5.78 -12.33 -4.31
N ILE A 2 4.69 -12.03 -5.01
CA ILE A 2 3.35 -12.37 -4.52
C ILE A 2 3.22 -13.88 -4.35
N GLU A 3 3.65 -14.66 -5.34
CA GLU A 3 3.57 -16.12 -5.28
C GLU A 3 4.42 -16.68 -4.15
N GLU A 4 5.63 -16.15 -3.96
CA GLU A 4 6.51 -16.58 -2.88
C GLU A 4 5.91 -16.29 -1.51
N ILE A 5 5.36 -15.08 -1.32
CA ILE A 5 4.74 -14.68 -0.06
C ILE A 5 3.51 -15.55 0.21
N THR A 6 2.69 -15.78 -0.81
CA THR A 6 1.50 -16.63 -0.69
C THR A 6 1.87 -18.04 -0.31
N SER A 7 2.91 -18.61 -0.93
CA SER A 7 3.39 -19.95 -0.63
C SER A 7 3.90 -20.05 0.80
N LEU A 8 4.70 -19.08 1.24
CA LEU A 8 5.21 -19.02 2.61
C LEU A 8 4.08 -18.86 3.63
N ASN A 9 3.07 -18.06 3.30
CA ASN A 9 1.90 -17.89 4.15
C ASN A 9 1.16 -19.22 4.36
N ASN A 10 1.04 -20.02 3.31
CA ASN A 10 0.40 -21.33 3.42
C ASN A 10 1.18 -22.30 4.31
N ASP A 11 2.49 -22.13 4.39
CA ASP A 11 3.37 -23.00 5.17
C ASP A 11 3.55 -22.59 6.63
N ILE A 12 3.09 -21.38 6.99
CA ILE A 12 3.24 -20.84 8.35
C ILE A 12 1.87 -20.80 9.01
N PRO A 13 1.56 -21.71 9.93
CA PRO A 13 0.22 -21.81 10.53
C PRO A 13 0.04 -20.86 11.71
N ASP A 14 0.08 -19.57 11.45
CA ASP A 14 -0.14 -18.53 12.46
C ASP A 14 -1.10 -17.49 11.91
N GLU A 15 -2.19 -17.22 12.62
CA GLU A 15 -3.27 -16.36 12.14
C GLU A 15 -2.84 -14.90 11.98
N GLU A 16 -2.09 -14.35 12.93
CA GLU A 16 -1.64 -12.95 12.85
C GLU A 16 -0.65 -12.74 11.72
N ILE A 17 0.30 -13.68 11.57
CA ILE A 17 1.26 -13.64 10.47
C ILE A 17 0.51 -13.79 9.15
N SER A 18 -0.43 -14.72 9.09
CA SER A 18 -1.21 -14.97 7.88
C SER A 18 -1.98 -13.72 7.45
N ASN A 19 -2.66 -13.07 8.38
CA ASN A 19 -3.41 -11.84 8.09
C ASN A 19 -2.50 -10.72 7.59
N GLY A 20 -1.33 -10.57 8.21
CA GLY A 20 -0.33 -9.59 7.78
C GLY A 20 0.18 -9.87 6.37
N LEU A 21 0.42 -11.13 6.03
CA LEU A 21 0.90 -11.53 4.70
C LEU A 21 -0.17 -11.42 3.62
N TYR A 22 -1.44 -11.65 3.96
CA TYR A 22 -2.54 -11.37 3.03
C TYR A 22 -2.58 -9.88 2.67
N GLU A 23 -2.39 -9.02 3.65
CA GLU A 23 -2.30 -7.58 3.41
C GLU A 23 -1.09 -7.24 2.53
N THR A 24 0.06 -7.84 2.81
CA THR A 24 1.27 -7.66 1.99
C THR A 24 1.00 -8.01 0.53
N ALA A 25 0.40 -9.17 0.29
CA ALA A 25 0.08 -9.61 -1.07
C ALA A 25 -0.91 -8.67 -1.75
N SER A 26 -1.91 -8.18 -1.02
CA SER A 26 -2.89 -7.23 -1.53
C SER A 26 -2.24 -5.91 -1.93
N LEU A 27 -1.35 -5.38 -1.09
CA LEU A 27 -0.62 -4.14 -1.37
C LEU A 27 0.31 -4.31 -2.57
N LEU A 28 0.96 -5.47 -2.71
CA LEU A 28 1.80 -5.75 -3.87
C LEU A 28 1.01 -5.77 -5.17
N LYS A 29 -0.18 -6.35 -5.16
CA LYS A 29 -1.06 -6.32 -6.34
C LYS A 29 -1.42 -4.89 -6.72
N GLN A 30 -1.71 -4.07 -5.73
CA GLN A 30 -2.01 -2.65 -5.94
C GLN A 30 -0.81 -1.92 -6.53
N VAL A 31 0.39 -2.17 -6.00
CA VAL A 31 1.64 -1.59 -6.51
C VAL A 31 1.83 -1.97 -7.98
N GLN A 32 1.63 -3.24 -8.34
CA GLN A 32 1.78 -3.69 -9.72
C GLN A 32 0.81 -2.99 -10.66
N THR A 33 -0.44 -2.82 -10.23
CA THR A 33 -1.44 -2.10 -11.02
C THR A 33 -1.03 -0.65 -11.23
N LEU A 34 -0.59 0.02 -10.17
CA LEU A 34 -0.17 1.43 -10.23
C LEU A 34 1.09 1.61 -11.06
N GLU A 35 2.02 0.67 -10.96
CA GLU A 35 3.27 0.70 -11.72
C GLU A 35 3.01 0.71 -13.23
N SER A 36 2.03 -0.05 -13.68
CA SER A 36 1.68 -0.08 -15.10
C SER A 36 1.00 1.20 -15.57
N LYS A 37 0.32 1.90 -14.67
CA LYS A 37 -0.41 3.15 -15.00
C LYS A 37 0.43 4.41 -14.78
N PHE A 38 1.43 4.34 -13.89
CA PHE A 38 2.28 5.47 -13.53
C PHE A 38 3.75 5.09 -13.69
N PRO A 39 4.26 5.01 -14.94
CA PRO A 39 5.62 4.53 -15.22
C PRO A 39 6.73 5.34 -14.52
N ASN A 40 6.46 6.60 -14.19
CA ASN A 40 7.46 7.46 -13.53
C ASN A 40 7.69 7.10 -12.05
N SER A 41 6.93 6.15 -11.51
CA SER A 41 7.03 5.73 -10.13
C SER A 41 8.13 4.71 -9.86
N LYS A 42 8.85 4.27 -10.87
CA LYS A 42 9.86 3.19 -10.75
C LYS A 42 10.90 3.45 -9.67
N ASP A 43 11.37 4.69 -9.55
CA ASP A 43 12.39 5.03 -8.56
C ASP A 43 11.88 4.81 -7.12
N LYS A 44 10.59 5.03 -6.90
CA LYS A 44 9.98 4.86 -5.58
C LYS A 44 9.88 3.39 -5.18
N LEU A 45 9.88 2.49 -6.16
CA LEU A 45 9.75 1.06 -5.95
C LEU A 45 11.08 0.32 -5.84
N LYS A 46 12.18 1.00 -6.13
CA LYS A 46 13.50 0.36 -6.18
C LYS A 46 13.85 -0.32 -4.86
N LYS A 47 13.74 0.38 -3.74
CA LYS A 47 14.06 -0.19 -2.43
C LYS A 47 13.12 -1.30 -2.05
N LEU A 48 11.84 -1.19 -2.42
CA LEU A 48 10.86 -2.23 -2.15
C LEU A 48 11.28 -3.54 -2.82
N TYR A 49 11.59 -3.50 -4.11
CA TYR A 49 11.92 -4.70 -4.87
C TYR A 49 13.33 -5.23 -4.64
N GLU A 50 14.29 -4.36 -4.35
CA GLU A 50 15.69 -4.76 -4.21
C GLU A 50 16.08 -5.10 -2.78
N TYR A 51 15.37 -4.56 -1.79
CA TYR A 51 15.74 -4.74 -0.38
C TYR A 51 14.59 -5.27 0.47
N TYR A 52 13.48 -4.56 0.55
CA TYR A 52 12.45 -4.87 1.55
C TYR A 52 11.81 -6.22 1.31
N LEU A 53 11.38 -6.52 0.10
CA LEU A 53 10.73 -7.79 -0.20
C LEU A 53 11.68 -8.98 -0.16
N PRO A 54 12.89 -8.91 -0.76
CA PRO A 54 13.84 -10.00 -0.63
C PRO A 54 14.22 -10.33 0.81
N ILE A 55 14.41 -9.30 1.63
CA ILE A 55 14.73 -9.51 3.05
C ILE A 55 13.55 -10.15 3.77
N LEU A 56 12.33 -9.69 3.53
CA LEU A 56 11.13 -10.28 4.13
C LEU A 56 11.01 -11.75 3.76
N ILE A 57 11.19 -12.08 2.49
CA ILE A 57 11.11 -13.47 2.02
C ILE A 57 12.16 -14.34 2.72
N ASN A 58 13.38 -13.83 2.86
CA ASN A 58 14.44 -14.54 3.56
C ASN A 58 14.08 -14.78 5.03
N ILE A 59 13.54 -13.77 5.71
CA ILE A 59 13.09 -13.88 7.10
C ILE A 59 11.97 -14.92 7.21
N LEU A 60 11.01 -14.91 6.31
CA LEU A 60 9.90 -15.86 6.32
C LEU A 60 10.38 -17.29 6.10
N ASN A 61 11.36 -17.51 5.20
CA ASN A 61 11.95 -18.82 4.99
C ASN A 61 12.63 -19.34 6.26
N GLN A 62 13.37 -18.49 6.95
CA GLN A 62 14.03 -18.85 8.20
C GLN A 62 12.99 -19.17 9.28
N TYR A 63 11.95 -18.36 9.40
CA TYR A 63 10.91 -18.55 10.39
C TYR A 63 10.14 -19.86 10.14
N ARG A 64 9.86 -20.17 8.89
CA ARG A 64 9.19 -21.42 8.52
C ARG A 64 9.98 -22.61 9.05
N ASN A 65 11.30 -22.57 8.93
CA ASN A 65 12.15 -23.67 9.41
C ASN A 65 12.16 -23.80 10.94
N LEU A 66 11.86 -22.70 11.65
CA LEU A 66 11.82 -22.70 13.12
C LEU A 66 10.48 -23.20 13.68
N GLN A 67 9.52 -23.58 12.82
CA GLN A 67 8.24 -24.13 13.29
C GLN A 67 8.43 -25.40 14.12
N TYR A 68 9.53 -26.08 13.95
CA TYR A 68 9.87 -27.28 14.73
C TYR A 68 10.44 -26.96 16.12
N ALA A 69 10.70 -25.71 16.42
CA ALA A 69 11.28 -25.25 17.69
C ALA A 69 10.31 -24.38 18.49
N LYS A 70 9.01 -24.64 18.41
CA LYS A 70 7.97 -23.82 19.07
C LYS A 70 8.08 -23.78 20.59
N THR A 71 8.73 -24.78 21.20
CA THR A 71 8.91 -24.84 22.65
C THR A 71 10.10 -24.03 23.14
N ASP A 72 10.95 -23.55 22.23
CA ASP A 72 12.09 -22.71 22.59
C ASP A 72 11.58 -21.37 23.16
N PRO A 73 12.14 -20.89 24.28
CA PRO A 73 11.72 -19.60 24.86
C PRO A 73 11.84 -18.41 23.91
N SER A 74 12.76 -18.48 22.94
CA SER A 74 12.94 -17.40 21.96
C SER A 74 11.88 -17.37 20.87
N TYR A 75 11.09 -18.43 20.73
CA TYR A 75 10.13 -18.55 19.64
C TYR A 75 9.07 -17.43 19.67
N GLU A 76 8.45 -17.23 20.82
CA GLU A 76 7.37 -16.25 20.97
C GLU A 76 7.86 -14.82 20.75
N ASP A 77 9.04 -14.50 21.28
CA ASP A 77 9.65 -13.18 21.08
C ASP A 77 9.95 -12.93 19.60
N THR A 78 10.51 -13.92 18.93
CA THR A 78 10.82 -13.85 17.50
C THR A 78 9.55 -13.71 16.67
N LYS A 79 8.50 -14.45 17.01
CA LYS A 79 7.20 -14.34 16.37
C LYS A 79 6.65 -12.91 16.45
N ASN A 80 6.70 -12.32 17.65
CA ASN A 80 6.21 -10.95 17.87
C ASN A 80 7.02 -9.93 17.06
N LYS A 81 8.32 -10.12 16.96
CA LYS A 81 9.18 -9.27 16.13
C LYS A 81 8.82 -9.39 14.65
N LEU A 82 8.56 -10.60 14.19
CA LEU A 82 8.16 -10.85 12.80
C LEU A 82 6.83 -10.16 12.49
N ILE A 83 5.85 -10.30 13.37
CA ILE A 83 4.54 -9.63 13.19
C ILE A 83 4.73 -8.13 13.05
N ARG A 84 5.54 -7.51 13.94
CA ARG A 84 5.84 -6.08 13.85
C ARG A 84 6.50 -5.72 12.52
N THR A 85 7.46 -6.53 12.08
CA THR A 85 8.19 -6.28 10.84
C THR A 85 7.25 -6.33 9.63
N ILE A 86 6.33 -7.29 9.59
CA ILE A 86 5.32 -7.38 8.53
C ILE A 86 4.47 -6.10 8.50
N HIS A 87 4.00 -5.65 9.66
CA HIS A 87 3.22 -4.41 9.75
C HIS A 87 4.01 -3.18 9.28
N LEU A 88 5.29 -3.10 9.65
CA LEU A 88 6.15 -2.00 9.22
C LEU A 88 6.32 -1.98 7.69
N ILE A 89 6.51 -3.15 7.09
CA ILE A 89 6.62 -3.25 5.63
C ILE A 89 5.31 -2.87 4.97
N ASN A 90 4.19 -3.33 5.51
CA ASN A 90 2.87 -2.98 4.96
C ASN A 90 2.61 -1.47 5.04
N ASP A 91 2.95 -0.85 6.18
CA ASP A 91 2.83 0.60 6.34
C ASP A 91 3.73 1.34 5.34
N ALA A 92 4.96 0.87 5.16
CA ALA A 92 5.88 1.45 4.19
C ALA A 92 5.33 1.34 2.76
N MET A 93 4.75 0.19 2.41
CA MET A 93 4.14 0.01 1.08
C MET A 93 2.95 0.94 0.88
N ALA A 94 2.11 1.11 1.91
CA ALA A 94 0.98 2.04 1.83
C ALA A 94 1.47 3.47 1.56
N LYS A 95 2.56 3.88 2.20
CA LYS A 95 3.16 5.20 1.96
C LYS A 95 3.74 5.33 0.55
N ILE A 96 4.40 4.28 0.07
CA ILE A 96 4.90 4.26 -1.30
C ILE A 96 3.75 4.39 -2.29
N ILE A 97 2.66 3.64 -2.09
CA ILE A 97 1.47 3.71 -2.94
C ILE A 97 0.93 5.14 -2.99
N SER A 98 0.76 5.78 -1.82
CA SER A 98 0.32 7.19 -1.78
C SER A 98 1.26 8.08 -2.58
N SER A 99 2.56 7.91 -2.42
CA SER A 99 3.56 8.74 -3.10
C SER A 99 3.56 8.55 -4.62
N MET A 100 3.11 7.40 -5.11
CA MET A 100 3.04 7.13 -6.55
C MET A 100 1.96 7.97 -7.24
N THR A 101 0.94 8.37 -6.53
CA THR A 101 -0.23 9.06 -7.09
C THR A 101 -0.46 10.46 -6.55
N ASP A 102 0.31 10.90 -5.56
CA ASP A 102 0.10 12.21 -4.91
C ASP A 102 0.07 13.37 -5.91
N GLU A 103 1.05 13.41 -6.80
CA GLU A 103 1.15 14.47 -7.80
C GLU A 103 -0.06 14.47 -8.73
N ASP A 104 -0.49 13.28 -9.14
CA ASP A 104 -1.64 13.13 -10.03
C ASP A 104 -2.93 13.59 -9.36
N PHE A 105 -3.12 13.28 -8.07
CA PHE A 105 -4.28 13.76 -7.32
C PHE A 105 -4.26 15.28 -7.16
N ILE A 106 -3.10 15.86 -6.90
CA ILE A 106 -2.96 17.31 -6.79
C ILE A 106 -3.34 17.98 -8.12
N ASN A 107 -2.80 17.47 -9.23
CA ASN A 107 -3.08 18.00 -10.56
C ASN A 107 -4.55 17.86 -10.93
N LEU A 108 -5.14 16.69 -10.67
CA LEU A 108 -6.55 16.45 -10.93
C LEU A 108 -7.44 17.41 -10.12
N SER A 109 -7.13 17.57 -8.84
CA SER A 109 -7.88 18.47 -7.96
C SER A 109 -7.80 19.91 -8.47
N ALA A 110 -6.62 20.37 -8.92
CA ALA A 110 -6.43 21.69 -9.47
C ALA A 110 -7.26 21.87 -10.76
N ASP A 111 -7.25 20.86 -11.63
CA ASP A 111 -8.00 20.90 -12.89
C ASP A 111 -9.51 20.96 -12.64
N ILE A 112 -10.00 20.18 -11.68
CA ILE A 112 -11.40 20.20 -11.28
C ILE A 112 -11.79 21.59 -10.79
N SER A 113 -10.97 22.20 -9.92
CA SER A 113 -11.23 23.53 -9.39
C SER A 113 -11.24 24.59 -10.51
N THR A 114 -10.33 24.46 -11.48
CA THR A 114 -10.27 25.36 -12.63
C THR A 114 -11.54 25.25 -13.46
N LEU A 115 -11.98 24.03 -13.77
CA LEU A 115 -13.20 23.82 -14.53
C LEU A 115 -14.42 24.39 -13.80
N GLU A 116 -14.52 24.13 -12.50
CA GLU A 116 -15.62 24.68 -11.70
C GLU A 116 -15.65 26.20 -11.75
N ALA A 117 -14.48 26.85 -11.64
CA ALA A 117 -14.38 28.29 -11.70
C ALA A 117 -14.83 28.86 -13.06
N VAL A 118 -14.44 28.18 -14.15
CA VAL A 118 -14.84 28.58 -15.51
C VAL A 118 -16.35 28.42 -15.69
N LEU A 119 -16.89 27.28 -15.27
CA LEU A 119 -18.33 27.03 -15.37
C LEU A 119 -19.15 28.08 -14.56
N LYS A 120 -18.66 28.40 -13.39
CA LYS A 120 -19.30 29.41 -12.53
C LYS A 120 -19.27 30.79 -13.19
N LYS A 121 -18.12 31.17 -13.76
CA LYS A 121 -17.97 32.44 -14.46
C LYS A 121 -18.90 32.50 -15.65
N ASP A 122 -19.13 31.42 -16.35
CA ASP A 122 -19.99 31.35 -17.52
C ASP A 122 -21.49 31.22 -17.15
N GLY A 123 -21.79 31.15 -15.84
CA GLY A 123 -23.17 31.06 -15.37
C GLY A 123 -23.80 29.69 -15.59
N LEU A 124 -22.98 28.64 -15.71
CA LEU A 124 -23.46 27.31 -16.02
C LEU A 124 -23.57 26.39 -14.80
N THR A 125 -23.17 26.86 -13.62
CA THR A 125 -23.33 26.07 -12.39
C THR A 125 -24.58 26.52 -11.65
N SER A 126 -25.18 25.61 -11.02
CA SER A 126 -26.36 25.90 -10.21
C SER A 126 -26.03 26.65 -8.95
N ASP A 127 -25.20 27.09 -8.48
CA ASP A 127 -24.83 27.64 -7.38
C ASP A 127 -24.72 27.99 -6.68
N GLY A 128 -24.63 27.86 -6.85
CA GLY A 128 -24.59 27.97 -6.48
C GLY A 128 -24.15 27.31 -6.08
N SER A 129 -23.83 26.55 -6.34
CA SER A 129 -23.68 25.86 -6.17
C SER A 129 -23.59 25.24 -5.87
N MET A 130 -23.46 25.38 -5.72
CA MET A 130 -23.52 24.94 -5.55
C MET A 130 -23.93 25.10 -4.70
N ARG A 131 -24.13 25.74 -4.42
CA ARG A 131 -24.73 26.25 -3.96
C ARG A 131 -25.11 26.94 -3.73
N SER A 132 -24.87 27.10 -3.73
CA SER A 132 -25.41 28.07 -3.70
C SER A 132 -25.71 28.63 -3.61
N SER A 133 -25.71 28.72 -3.50
CA SER A 133 -26.35 29.57 -3.61
C SER A 133 -26.63 30.19 -3.58
N GLY A 134 -26.71 30.50 -3.33
CA GLY A 134 -27.31 31.28 -3.61
C GLY A 134 -27.16 31.85 -3.70
N GLN A 135 -27.13 31.90 -3.93
CA GLN A 135 -27.39 32.58 -4.37
C GLN A 135 -27.59 33.10 -5.00
N GLY A 136 -27.54 33.42 -5.00
CA GLY A 136 -27.91 33.95 -5.82
C GLY A 136 -28.04 34.20 -6.07
N ARG A 137 -28.43 34.46 -6.08
CA ARG A 137 -28.78 34.55 -6.59
C ARG A 137 -28.72 35.16 -6.79
#